data_c23746afa652c1c5c1d01516623fcd96
#
_entry.id   c23746afa652c1c5c1d01516623fcd96
#
_cell.length_a   1.000
_cell.length_b   1.000
_cell.length_c   1.000
_cell.angle_alpha   90.00
_cell.angle_beta   90.00
_cell.angle_gamma   90.00
#
_symmetry.space_group_name_H-M   'P 1'
#
loop_
_entity.id
_entity.type
_entity.pdbx_description
1 polymer ?
#
loop_
_entity_poly.entity_id
_entity_poly.type
_entity_poly.pdbx_seq_one_letter_code
_entity_poly.pdbx_strand_id
1 'polypeptide(L)'
;MSGPSHNPADYRERDAIKIERALVSVSDKTGLVELATALVGAGVEIVSTGSTAQTIRDAGLAVTDVAAVTGYPESLDGRVRTLHPAIHAGLLADLRLEAHETELAAMDIAPFQLVVSNLYPFAATVASGAPVNDVIEQIDIGGPALVRASAKNHANVAIVTSPDSYQQVVKALTLGGTTLAQRQRLAGEAFAHTAAYDTAVAAYFAANVGIRAEHPVEASEVADTKVYEVKLAQSLRYGENSHQAAALYVEDGGRGIAQSTQLQGKEMSYNNYVDADAALRAAFDFDEPAVAIIKHANPCGIAVARGAGDPIASAHARAHACDPVSAFGGVIAANRPITLAAAESIKDIFTEVIVAPGFEPDALAVLGTKKNLRLLQLPEGYERSSEEFRQISGGALVQSADTYVDFDSSTWTLVTGEEADPGTRADLEFAWRAVRAVKSNAILLADDGASVGVGMGQVNRVDSCKLAVERAGDRARGSVAASDAFFPFADGLEILLAAGVRAVVQPGGSIRDEEVIAAATAAGVTMYFTGERHFFH
;
A
#
# COMPACT_ATOMS: atom_id res chain seq x y z
N MET A 1 36.49 -9.78 -12.39
CA MET A 1 37.51 -10.14 -11.38
C MET A 1 36.80 -10.97 -10.31
N SER A 2 37.16 -12.25 -10.13
CA SER A 2 36.72 -13.04 -8.99
C SER A 2 37.43 -12.50 -7.72
N GLY A 3 36.67 -12.34 -6.62
CA GLY A 3 37.29 -11.98 -5.34
C GLY A 3 38.29 -13.06 -4.87
N PRO A 4 39.11 -12.77 -3.83
CA PRO A 4 40.04 -13.74 -3.29
C PRO A 4 39.28 -15.00 -2.87
N SER A 5 39.79 -16.17 -3.25
CA SER A 5 39.26 -17.49 -2.84
C SER A 5 40.25 -18.13 -1.88
N HIS A 6 39.78 -18.57 -0.72
CA HIS A 6 40.56 -19.29 0.29
C HIS A 6 40.07 -20.75 0.35
N ASN A 7 40.91 -21.67 0.78
CA ASN A 7 40.52 -23.04 1.03
C ASN A 7 39.51 -23.07 2.19
N PRO A 8 38.36 -23.75 2.07
CA PRO A 8 37.39 -23.87 3.17
C PRO A 8 38.00 -24.39 4.49
N ALA A 9 39.07 -25.19 4.43
CA ALA A 9 39.74 -25.70 5.59
C ALA A 9 40.55 -24.64 6.37
N ASP A 10 40.83 -23.47 5.77
CA ASP A 10 41.60 -22.39 6.41
C ASP A 10 40.71 -21.53 7.34
N TYR A 11 39.36 -21.67 7.26
CA TYR A 11 38.44 -20.91 8.07
C TYR A 11 38.23 -21.55 9.45
N ARG A 12 38.51 -20.80 10.50
CA ARG A 12 38.16 -21.17 11.89
C ARG A 12 36.67 -20.92 12.14
N GLU A 13 36.04 -21.81 12.91
CA GLU A 13 34.65 -21.58 13.34
C GLU A 13 34.58 -20.42 14.35
N ARG A 14 33.59 -19.54 14.17
CA ARG A 14 33.33 -18.41 15.07
C ARG A 14 31.82 -18.19 15.21
N ASP A 15 31.20 -18.80 16.20
CA ASP A 15 29.80 -18.59 16.49
C ASP A 15 29.58 -17.41 17.44
N ALA A 16 29.83 -17.59 18.73
CA ALA A 16 29.70 -16.52 19.71
C ALA A 16 30.92 -15.56 19.65
N ILE A 17 30.64 -14.27 19.44
CA ILE A 17 31.67 -13.24 19.37
C ILE A 17 31.41 -12.18 20.44
N LYS A 18 32.30 -12.06 21.40
CA LYS A 18 32.29 -11.00 22.40
C LYS A 18 32.50 -9.65 21.73
N ILE A 19 31.68 -8.66 22.12
CA ILE A 19 31.82 -7.29 21.65
C ILE A 19 32.85 -6.59 22.56
N GLU A 20 33.95 -6.20 21.99
CA GLU A 20 35.04 -5.48 22.69
C GLU A 20 35.22 -4.07 22.13
N ARG A 21 34.91 -3.87 20.84
CA ARG A 21 35.00 -2.59 20.15
C ARG A 21 33.82 -2.37 19.24
N ALA A 22 33.17 -1.19 19.35
CA ALA A 22 32.01 -0.79 18.57
C ALA A 22 32.29 0.51 17.80
N LEU A 23 31.91 0.56 16.52
CA LEU A 23 31.84 1.80 15.74
C LEU A 23 30.40 2.29 15.73
N VAL A 24 30.17 3.51 16.23
CA VAL A 24 28.82 4.09 16.34
C VAL A 24 28.75 5.40 15.55
N SER A 25 27.92 5.42 14.51
CA SER A 25 27.74 6.61 13.66
C SER A 25 26.28 6.65 13.20
N VAL A 26 25.45 7.45 13.87
CA VAL A 26 24.01 7.49 13.66
C VAL A 26 23.49 8.90 13.39
N SER A 27 22.58 9.02 12.45
CA SER A 27 21.79 10.23 12.18
C SER A 27 20.62 10.35 13.18
N ASP A 28 19.80 9.32 13.27
CA ASP A 28 18.77 9.18 14.31
C ASP A 28 19.40 8.72 15.61
N LYS A 29 19.28 9.56 16.65
CA LYS A 29 19.88 9.35 17.98
C LYS A 29 18.92 8.74 19.00
N THR A 30 17.75 8.26 18.55
CA THR A 30 16.79 7.58 19.42
C THR A 30 17.46 6.38 20.11
N GLY A 31 17.41 6.32 21.45
CA GLY A 31 17.99 5.24 22.25
C GLY A 31 19.53 5.16 22.26
N LEU A 32 20.24 6.15 21.66
CA LEU A 32 21.70 6.13 21.56
C LEU A 32 22.39 6.15 22.92
N VAL A 33 21.93 6.98 23.85
CA VAL A 33 22.57 7.15 25.16
C VAL A 33 22.43 5.88 26.00
N GLU A 34 21.26 5.24 25.97
CA GLU A 34 20.99 3.97 26.65
C GLU A 34 21.87 2.85 26.10
N LEU A 35 22.01 2.75 24.77
CA LEU A 35 22.88 1.78 24.13
C LEU A 35 24.35 2.03 24.50
N ALA A 36 24.80 3.30 24.39
CA ALA A 36 26.20 3.66 24.73
C ALA A 36 26.50 3.39 26.20
N THR A 37 25.55 3.65 27.11
CA THR A 37 25.69 3.31 28.53
C THR A 37 25.89 1.81 28.74
N ALA A 38 25.10 0.99 28.06
CA ALA A 38 25.20 -0.46 28.15
C ALA A 38 26.56 -0.97 27.58
N LEU A 39 27.03 -0.41 26.46
CA LEU A 39 28.32 -0.75 25.84
C LEU A 39 29.49 -0.41 26.79
N VAL A 40 29.54 0.83 27.30
CA VAL A 40 30.58 1.25 28.24
C VAL A 40 30.53 0.44 29.53
N GLY A 41 29.31 0.18 30.06
CA GLY A 41 29.12 -0.66 31.25
C GLY A 41 29.59 -2.11 31.07
N ALA A 42 29.61 -2.61 29.85
CA ALA A 42 30.14 -3.93 29.48
C ALA A 42 31.65 -3.90 29.14
N GLY A 43 32.32 -2.74 29.23
CA GLY A 43 33.74 -2.58 28.93
C GLY A 43 34.04 -2.50 27.42
N VAL A 44 33.07 -2.16 26.58
CA VAL A 44 33.27 -2.02 25.13
C VAL A 44 33.86 -0.64 24.83
N GLU A 45 34.92 -0.59 24.03
CA GLU A 45 35.44 0.65 23.46
C GLU A 45 34.46 1.17 22.39
N ILE A 46 33.97 2.40 22.57
CA ILE A 46 33.14 3.06 21.55
C ILE A 46 34.04 3.99 20.72
N VAL A 47 34.06 3.74 19.40
CA VAL A 47 34.66 4.64 18.41
C VAL A 47 33.54 5.36 17.70
N SER A 48 33.60 6.68 17.57
CA SER A 48 32.54 7.47 16.99
C SER A 48 33.05 8.76 16.36
N THR A 49 32.19 9.51 15.68
CA THR A 49 32.55 10.77 15.00
C THR A 49 31.42 11.78 15.05
N GLY A 50 31.77 13.05 14.86
CA GLY A 50 30.81 14.16 14.68
C GLY A 50 29.82 14.30 15.83
N SER A 51 28.55 14.56 15.47
CA SER A 51 27.47 14.79 16.45
C SER A 51 27.12 13.55 17.26
N THR A 52 27.38 12.34 16.75
CA THR A 52 27.17 11.09 17.51
C THR A 52 28.17 10.99 18.66
N ALA A 53 29.47 11.23 18.40
CA ALA A 53 30.50 11.26 19.44
C ALA A 53 30.21 12.36 20.47
N GLN A 54 29.74 13.52 20.03
CA GLN A 54 29.37 14.63 20.93
C GLN A 54 28.25 14.24 21.87
N THR A 55 27.15 13.65 21.33
CA THR A 55 26.03 13.18 22.16
C THR A 55 26.44 12.17 23.23
N ILE A 56 27.31 11.22 22.87
CA ILE A 56 27.86 10.23 23.82
C ILE A 56 28.70 10.90 24.90
N ARG A 57 29.56 11.85 24.51
CA ARG A 57 30.41 12.61 25.41
C ARG A 57 29.65 13.50 26.37
N ASP A 58 28.57 14.16 25.87
CA ASP A 58 27.70 15.02 26.69
C ASP A 58 26.92 14.21 27.73
N ALA A 59 26.68 12.92 27.48
CA ALA A 59 26.16 11.98 28.46
C ALA A 59 27.20 11.49 29.51
N GLY A 60 28.43 12.01 29.48
CA GLY A 60 29.50 11.64 30.40
C GLY A 60 30.12 10.27 30.11
N LEU A 61 29.92 9.71 28.92
CA LEU A 61 30.45 8.39 28.55
C LEU A 61 31.76 8.50 27.76
N ALA A 62 32.63 7.53 27.95
CA ALA A 62 33.89 7.46 27.21
C ALA A 62 33.67 7.12 25.75
N VAL A 63 34.30 7.89 24.85
CA VAL A 63 34.23 7.68 23.39
C VAL A 63 35.54 8.11 22.74
N THR A 64 36.06 7.27 21.86
CA THR A 64 37.26 7.53 21.05
C THR A 64 36.83 8.15 19.73
N ASP A 65 37.43 9.27 19.33
CA ASP A 65 37.14 9.87 18.02
C ASP A 65 37.77 9.05 16.89
N VAL A 66 37.08 8.91 15.77
CA VAL A 66 37.61 8.28 14.53
C VAL A 66 38.93 8.93 14.10
N ALA A 67 39.07 10.25 14.26
CA ALA A 67 40.31 10.97 13.96
C ALA A 67 41.51 10.48 14.78
N ALA A 68 41.29 10.05 16.03
CA ALA A 68 42.34 9.47 16.86
C ALA A 68 42.74 8.07 16.38
N VAL A 69 41.80 7.30 15.84
CA VAL A 69 42.05 5.94 15.29
C VAL A 69 42.78 6.01 13.94
N THR A 70 42.39 6.98 13.10
CA THR A 70 42.89 7.09 11.72
C THR A 70 44.15 7.94 11.61
N GLY A 71 44.42 8.80 12.59
CA GLY A 71 45.43 9.85 12.48
C GLY A 71 45.10 10.93 11.44
N TYR A 72 43.91 10.89 10.87
CA TYR A 72 43.47 11.81 9.81
C TYR A 72 42.45 12.82 10.37
N PRO A 73 42.69 14.12 10.23
CA PRO A 73 41.76 15.13 10.74
C PRO A 73 40.46 15.15 9.94
N GLU A 74 39.38 15.59 10.59
CA GLU A 74 38.14 15.84 9.89
C GLU A 74 38.37 16.90 8.81
N SER A 75 37.91 16.62 7.59
CA SER A 75 38.13 17.46 6.42
C SER A 75 36.92 17.45 5.51
N LEU A 76 36.79 18.44 4.60
CA LEU A 76 35.72 18.58 3.65
C LEU A 76 34.34 18.54 4.32
N ASP A 77 34.17 19.32 5.40
CA ASP A 77 32.96 19.38 6.21
C ASP A 77 32.47 18.00 6.70
N GLY A 78 33.40 17.08 6.85
CA GLY A 78 33.13 15.73 7.35
C GLY A 78 32.71 14.70 6.30
N ARG A 79 32.82 14.99 5.02
CA ARG A 79 32.45 14.04 3.94
C ARG A 79 33.31 12.77 3.87
N VAL A 80 34.46 12.72 4.52
CA VAL A 80 35.45 11.62 4.42
C VAL A 80 35.74 10.92 5.77
N ARG A 81 35.05 11.26 6.84
CA ARG A 81 35.33 10.87 8.24
C ARG A 81 35.67 9.39 8.43
N THR A 82 34.77 8.49 8.04
CA THR A 82 34.91 7.02 8.24
C THR A 82 35.43 6.29 7.00
N LEU A 83 35.57 6.98 5.87
CA LEU A 83 36.09 6.41 4.63
C LEU A 83 37.63 6.36 4.67
N HIS A 84 38.15 5.54 5.56
CA HIS A 84 39.57 5.42 5.78
C HIS A 84 40.01 3.96 5.84
N PRO A 85 41.18 3.58 5.25
CA PRO A 85 41.67 2.19 5.27
C PRO A 85 41.72 1.57 6.65
N ALA A 86 42.15 2.29 7.68
CA ALA A 86 42.22 1.76 9.05
C ALA A 86 40.85 1.35 9.61
N ILE A 87 39.79 2.12 9.30
CA ILE A 87 38.42 1.77 9.70
C ILE A 87 37.94 0.55 8.90
N HIS A 88 38.08 0.59 7.58
CA HIS A 88 37.57 -0.49 6.73
C HIS A 88 38.37 -1.80 6.85
N ALA A 89 39.68 -1.76 7.15
CA ALA A 89 40.44 -2.95 7.47
C ALA A 89 39.91 -3.61 8.76
N GLY A 90 39.68 -2.81 9.82
CA GLY A 90 39.09 -3.31 11.06
C GLY A 90 37.66 -3.88 10.91
N LEU A 91 36.92 -3.47 9.87
CA LEU A 91 35.57 -4.00 9.54
C LEU A 91 35.63 -5.22 8.62
N LEU A 92 36.51 -5.26 7.64
CA LEU A 92 36.53 -6.24 6.56
C LEU A 92 37.48 -7.42 6.79
N ALA A 93 38.40 -7.34 7.73
CA ALA A 93 39.27 -8.46 8.05
C ALA A 93 38.44 -9.67 8.51
N ASP A 94 38.61 -10.78 7.82
CA ASP A 94 37.96 -12.03 8.21
C ASP A 94 38.80 -12.74 9.25
N LEU A 95 38.46 -12.58 10.50
CA LEU A 95 39.20 -13.16 11.64
C LEU A 95 39.01 -14.69 11.77
N ARG A 96 38.35 -15.33 10.84
CA ARG A 96 38.41 -16.78 10.66
C ARG A 96 39.74 -17.21 10.00
N LEU A 97 40.43 -16.25 9.34
CA LEU A 97 41.70 -16.46 8.66
C LEU A 97 42.83 -15.87 9.51
N GLU A 98 43.80 -16.68 9.90
CA GLU A 98 44.98 -16.27 10.70
C GLU A 98 45.80 -15.20 9.98
N ALA A 99 45.89 -15.27 8.66
CA ALA A 99 46.58 -14.27 7.85
C ALA A 99 46.03 -12.86 8.07
N HIS A 100 44.70 -12.69 8.11
CA HIS A 100 44.07 -11.39 8.32
C HIS A 100 44.30 -10.85 9.74
N GLU A 101 44.32 -11.71 10.75
CA GLU A 101 44.70 -11.29 12.13
C GLU A 101 46.14 -10.80 12.17
N THR A 102 47.06 -11.52 11.52
CA THR A 102 48.50 -11.15 11.45
C THR A 102 48.68 -9.81 10.73
N GLU A 103 47.97 -9.59 9.63
CA GLU A 103 48.03 -8.33 8.88
C GLU A 103 47.46 -7.15 9.68
N LEU A 104 46.34 -7.31 10.38
CA LEU A 104 45.79 -6.26 11.26
C LEU A 104 46.79 -5.90 12.37
N ALA A 105 47.39 -6.92 13.01
CA ALA A 105 48.37 -6.69 14.05
C ALA A 105 49.64 -5.96 13.53
N ALA A 106 50.09 -6.30 12.32
CA ALA A 106 51.22 -5.63 11.68
C ALA A 106 50.95 -4.15 11.33
N MET A 107 49.65 -3.81 11.08
CA MET A 107 49.21 -2.44 10.81
C MET A 107 48.79 -1.67 12.07
N ASP A 108 48.86 -2.27 13.26
CA ASP A 108 48.34 -1.72 14.53
C ASP A 108 46.84 -1.33 14.44
N ILE A 109 46.03 -2.16 13.75
CA ILE A 109 44.59 -1.95 13.57
C ILE A 109 43.81 -2.94 14.42
N ALA A 110 43.01 -2.44 15.36
CA ALA A 110 42.11 -3.26 16.16
C ALA A 110 40.77 -3.49 15.40
N PRO A 111 40.27 -4.75 15.36
CA PRO A 111 39.03 -5.06 14.68
C PRO A 111 37.80 -4.54 15.44
N PHE A 112 36.69 -4.38 14.72
CA PHE A 112 35.36 -4.07 15.28
C PHE A 112 34.51 -5.35 15.34
N GLN A 113 33.70 -5.50 16.38
CA GLN A 113 32.74 -6.60 16.52
C GLN A 113 31.27 -6.10 16.39
N LEU A 114 31.08 -4.78 16.53
CA LEU A 114 29.78 -4.14 16.39
C LEU A 114 29.90 -2.86 15.56
N VAL A 115 28.94 -2.66 14.66
CA VAL A 115 28.71 -1.36 14.02
C VAL A 115 27.26 -0.98 14.27
N VAL A 116 27.04 0.26 14.68
CA VAL A 116 25.70 0.87 14.78
C VAL A 116 25.69 2.08 13.85
N SER A 117 24.94 1.99 12.78
CA SER A 117 24.92 3.03 11.76
C SER A 117 23.56 3.08 11.07
N ASN A 118 22.84 4.17 11.23
CA ASN A 118 21.70 4.50 10.38
C ASN A 118 22.07 5.66 9.45
N LEU A 119 21.37 5.73 8.32
CA LEU A 119 21.70 6.65 7.23
C LEU A 119 21.03 8.02 7.44
N TYR A 120 21.46 9.02 6.69
CA TYR A 120 20.80 10.33 6.67
C TYR A 120 19.35 10.21 6.19
N PRO A 121 18.43 11.09 6.66
CA PRO A 121 17.00 10.99 6.38
C PRO A 121 16.65 11.53 4.98
N PHE A 122 17.24 10.95 3.93
CA PHE A 122 17.10 11.40 2.54
C PHE A 122 15.63 11.52 2.11
N ALA A 123 14.85 10.45 2.29
CA ALA A 123 13.44 10.42 1.90
C ALA A 123 12.61 11.50 2.64
N ALA A 124 12.86 11.70 3.94
CA ALA A 124 12.18 12.75 4.71
C ALA A 124 12.57 14.15 4.23
N THR A 125 13.83 14.36 3.83
CA THR A 125 14.29 15.65 3.26
C THR A 125 13.62 15.92 1.92
N VAL A 126 13.51 14.91 1.05
CA VAL A 126 12.74 15.03 -0.21
C VAL A 126 11.29 15.39 0.07
N ALA A 127 10.64 14.68 0.99
CA ALA A 127 9.23 14.90 1.34
C ALA A 127 8.96 16.30 1.96
N SER A 128 9.98 16.94 2.56
CA SER A 128 9.86 18.31 3.10
C SER A 128 9.85 19.41 2.02
N GLY A 129 10.11 19.07 0.75
CA GLY A 129 10.24 20.04 -0.34
C GLY A 129 11.52 20.86 -0.29
N ALA A 130 12.59 20.35 0.33
CA ALA A 130 13.87 21.03 0.44
C ALA A 130 14.49 21.33 -0.94
N PRO A 131 15.32 22.41 -1.07
CA PRO A 131 16.02 22.73 -2.30
C PRO A 131 16.90 21.56 -2.79
N VAL A 132 17.07 21.43 -4.11
CA VAL A 132 17.82 20.31 -4.74
C VAL A 132 19.21 20.12 -4.13
N ASN A 133 19.95 21.20 -3.90
CA ASN A 133 21.29 21.11 -3.30
C ASN A 133 21.26 20.54 -1.87
N ASP A 134 20.26 20.90 -1.07
CA ASP A 134 20.13 20.40 0.30
C ASP A 134 19.75 18.91 0.31
N VAL A 135 18.93 18.47 -0.65
CA VAL A 135 18.61 17.05 -0.85
C VAL A 135 19.85 16.28 -1.27
N ILE A 136 20.66 16.80 -2.20
CA ILE A 136 21.91 16.16 -2.64
C ILE A 136 22.90 16.02 -1.48
N GLU A 137 23.00 17.01 -0.58
CA GLU A 137 23.87 16.96 0.61
C GLU A 137 23.42 15.88 1.63
N GLN A 138 22.18 15.40 1.55
CA GLN A 138 21.70 14.28 2.37
C GLN A 138 21.99 12.91 1.76
N ILE A 139 22.69 12.84 0.63
CA ILE A 139 23.16 11.56 0.09
C ILE A 139 24.35 11.09 0.93
N ASP A 140 24.11 10.10 1.78
CA ASP A 140 25.12 9.52 2.66
C ASP A 140 26.03 8.57 1.87
N ILE A 141 27.33 8.83 1.90
CA ILE A 141 28.35 7.97 1.28
C ILE A 141 29.02 7.09 2.31
N GLY A 142 29.36 7.65 3.46
CA GLY A 142 30.11 6.97 4.51
C GLY A 142 29.28 5.90 5.23
N GLY A 143 28.01 6.21 5.51
CA GLY A 143 27.08 5.29 6.17
C GLY A 143 26.85 4.00 5.38
N PRO A 144 26.42 4.05 4.13
CA PRO A 144 26.29 2.85 3.28
C PRO A 144 27.59 2.04 3.16
N ALA A 145 28.73 2.70 3.08
CA ALA A 145 30.04 2.01 3.03
C ALA A 145 30.29 1.21 4.32
N LEU A 146 30.05 1.79 5.49
CA LEU A 146 30.17 1.11 6.78
C LEU A 146 29.18 -0.05 6.91
N VAL A 147 27.92 0.19 6.58
CA VAL A 147 26.84 -0.80 6.65
C VAL A 147 27.15 -2.01 5.77
N ARG A 148 27.51 -1.78 4.51
CA ARG A 148 27.81 -2.84 3.55
C ARG A 148 29.08 -3.62 3.89
N ALA A 149 30.15 -2.93 4.36
CA ALA A 149 31.38 -3.58 4.79
C ALA A 149 31.13 -4.53 5.97
N SER A 150 30.39 -4.06 6.97
CA SER A 150 30.06 -4.84 8.16
C SER A 150 29.13 -6.01 7.84
N ALA A 151 28.08 -5.78 7.03
CA ALA A 151 27.16 -6.82 6.60
C ALA A 151 27.86 -7.92 5.79
N LYS A 152 28.77 -7.56 4.88
CA LYS A 152 29.61 -8.53 4.16
C LYS A 152 30.42 -9.40 5.12
N ASN A 153 30.99 -8.81 6.16
CA ASN A 153 31.79 -9.52 7.15
C ASN A 153 30.97 -9.99 8.37
N HIS A 154 29.71 -10.38 8.17
CA HIS A 154 28.83 -10.86 9.24
C HIS A 154 29.39 -12.06 10.02
N ALA A 155 30.34 -12.78 9.47
CA ALA A 155 31.06 -13.81 10.21
C ALA A 155 31.75 -13.24 11.45
N ASN A 156 32.13 -11.97 11.46
CA ASN A 156 32.92 -11.32 12.49
C ASN A 156 32.28 -10.09 13.12
N VAL A 157 31.40 -9.39 12.39
CA VAL A 157 30.83 -8.08 12.77
C VAL A 157 29.30 -8.14 12.81
N ALA A 158 28.72 -7.66 13.90
CA ALA A 158 27.30 -7.35 13.98
C ALA A 158 27.08 -5.94 13.44
N ILE A 159 26.09 -5.75 12.55
CA ILE A 159 25.67 -4.44 12.02
C ILE A 159 24.24 -4.15 12.43
N VAL A 160 23.99 -3.00 13.03
CA VAL A 160 22.65 -2.54 13.45
C VAL A 160 22.32 -1.23 12.77
N THR A 161 21.22 -1.21 12.04
CA THR A 161 20.77 -0.06 11.23
C THR A 161 19.52 0.62 11.77
N SER A 162 18.84 0.03 12.78
CA SER A 162 17.63 0.59 13.39
C SER A 162 17.74 0.63 14.92
N PRO A 163 17.24 1.71 15.58
CA PRO A 163 17.08 1.76 17.03
C PRO A 163 16.27 0.58 17.62
N ASP A 164 15.33 0.01 16.88
CA ASP A 164 14.52 -1.14 17.30
C ASP A 164 15.36 -2.38 17.64
N SER A 165 16.55 -2.48 17.06
CA SER A 165 17.47 -3.59 17.30
C SER A 165 18.43 -3.35 18.48
N TYR A 166 18.43 -2.19 19.12
CA TYR A 166 19.36 -1.88 20.22
C TYR A 166 19.20 -2.81 21.43
N GLN A 167 17.98 -3.16 21.80
CA GLN A 167 17.73 -4.08 22.91
C GLN A 167 18.30 -5.48 22.68
N GLN A 168 18.42 -5.92 21.44
CA GLN A 168 19.05 -7.20 21.09
C GLN A 168 20.56 -7.15 21.32
N VAL A 169 21.21 -6.00 21.04
CA VAL A 169 22.62 -5.78 21.35
C VAL A 169 22.84 -5.80 22.86
N VAL A 170 22.02 -5.05 23.61
CA VAL A 170 22.11 -5.02 25.09
C VAL A 170 21.98 -6.44 25.67
N LYS A 171 21.03 -7.23 25.16
CA LYS A 171 20.89 -8.63 25.56
C LYS A 171 22.13 -9.48 25.18
N ALA A 172 22.71 -9.27 23.99
CA ALA A 172 23.91 -9.98 23.56
C ALA A 172 25.12 -9.69 24.48
N LEU A 173 25.29 -8.46 24.97
CA LEU A 173 26.35 -8.11 25.93
C LEU A 173 26.26 -8.97 27.19
N THR A 174 25.06 -9.21 27.71
CA THR A 174 24.85 -10.04 28.92
C THR A 174 25.03 -11.54 28.67
N LEU A 175 24.91 -12.00 27.43
CA LEU A 175 25.03 -13.40 27.01
C LEU A 175 26.45 -13.75 26.49
N GLY A 176 27.40 -12.83 26.59
CA GLY A 176 28.80 -13.06 26.19
C GLY A 176 29.09 -12.73 24.72
N GLY A 177 28.17 -12.13 24.00
CA GLY A 177 28.37 -11.67 22.61
C GLY A 177 27.24 -12.01 21.65
N THR A 178 27.51 -11.79 20.36
CA THR A 178 26.55 -12.09 19.27
C THR A 178 26.83 -13.46 18.68
N THR A 179 25.75 -14.23 18.37
CA THR A 179 25.85 -15.50 17.63
C THR A 179 25.95 -15.25 16.12
N LEU A 180 26.44 -16.23 15.36
CA LEU A 180 26.51 -16.16 13.90
C LEU A 180 25.10 -15.96 13.29
N ALA A 181 24.09 -16.68 13.78
CA ALA A 181 22.70 -16.54 13.31
C ALA A 181 22.16 -15.10 13.51
N GLN A 182 22.46 -14.47 14.66
CA GLN A 182 22.09 -13.08 14.90
C GLN A 182 22.77 -12.13 13.90
N ARG A 183 24.07 -12.31 13.67
CA ARG A 183 24.83 -11.46 12.72
C ARG A 183 24.37 -11.67 11.28
N GLN A 184 24.03 -12.89 10.86
CA GLN A 184 23.47 -13.17 9.55
C GLN A 184 22.12 -12.47 9.33
N ARG A 185 21.23 -12.51 10.33
CA ARG A 185 19.95 -11.80 10.27
C ARG A 185 20.17 -10.29 10.16
N LEU A 186 20.98 -9.71 11.03
CA LEU A 186 21.30 -8.28 11.01
C LEU A 186 21.97 -7.86 9.69
N ALA A 187 22.79 -8.69 9.08
CA ALA A 187 23.38 -8.42 7.78
C ALA A 187 22.33 -8.40 6.66
N GLY A 188 21.34 -9.29 6.70
CA GLY A 188 20.20 -9.27 5.79
C GLY A 188 19.39 -7.97 5.90
N GLU A 189 19.07 -7.55 7.13
CA GLU A 189 18.39 -6.27 7.41
C GLU A 189 19.20 -5.07 6.91
N ALA A 190 20.53 -5.08 7.12
CA ALA A 190 21.43 -4.02 6.69
C ALA A 190 21.50 -3.89 5.15
N PHE A 191 21.54 -5.01 4.41
CA PHE A 191 21.50 -4.97 2.95
C PHE A 191 20.14 -4.49 2.44
N ALA A 192 19.03 -4.90 3.06
CA ALA A 192 17.71 -4.37 2.72
C ALA A 192 17.62 -2.86 2.96
N HIS A 193 18.16 -2.38 4.10
CA HIS A 193 18.21 -0.95 4.43
C HIS A 193 18.97 -0.12 3.38
N THR A 194 20.16 -0.58 2.95
CA THR A 194 20.91 0.14 1.90
C THR A 194 20.26 0.06 0.54
N ALA A 195 19.60 -1.05 0.20
CA ALA A 195 18.86 -1.18 -1.05
C ALA A 195 17.67 -0.20 -1.12
N ALA A 196 16.89 -0.08 -0.04
CA ALA A 196 15.78 0.88 0.05
C ALA A 196 16.29 2.33 -0.05
N TYR A 197 17.41 2.64 0.63
CA TYR A 197 18.04 3.95 0.56
C TYR A 197 18.46 4.32 -0.87
N ASP A 198 19.20 3.45 -1.55
CA ASP A 198 19.66 3.67 -2.92
C ASP A 198 18.48 3.76 -3.91
N THR A 199 17.41 2.99 -3.67
CA THR A 199 16.17 3.09 -4.45
C THR A 199 15.54 4.47 -4.34
N ALA A 200 15.46 5.03 -3.13
CA ALA A 200 14.92 6.38 -2.93
C ALA A 200 15.79 7.45 -3.61
N VAL A 201 17.11 7.33 -3.54
CA VAL A 201 18.04 8.23 -4.24
C VAL A 201 17.86 8.13 -5.76
N ALA A 202 17.80 6.91 -6.31
CA ALA A 202 17.60 6.68 -7.74
C ALA A 202 16.27 7.26 -8.24
N ALA A 203 15.18 7.06 -7.49
CA ALA A 203 13.86 7.62 -7.81
C ALA A 203 13.89 9.17 -7.83
N TYR A 204 14.55 9.78 -6.84
CA TYR A 204 14.70 11.24 -6.80
C TYR A 204 15.46 11.77 -8.03
N PHE A 205 16.56 11.13 -8.43
CA PHE A 205 17.32 11.54 -9.61
C PHE A 205 16.50 11.39 -10.89
N ALA A 206 15.76 10.29 -11.03
CA ALA A 206 14.87 10.09 -12.18
C ALA A 206 13.81 11.21 -12.30
N ALA A 207 13.24 11.64 -11.17
CA ALA A 207 12.18 12.64 -11.15
C ALA A 207 12.70 14.09 -11.26
N ASN A 208 13.85 14.43 -10.65
CA ASN A 208 14.26 15.82 -10.43
C ASN A 208 15.58 16.21 -11.10
N VAL A 209 16.47 15.26 -11.37
CA VAL A 209 17.82 15.51 -11.88
C VAL A 209 18.03 14.82 -13.23
N GLY A 210 16.96 14.21 -13.77
CA GLY A 210 17.00 13.39 -14.97
C GLY A 210 17.73 14.07 -16.12
N ILE A 211 18.53 13.29 -16.81
CA ILE A 211 19.13 13.64 -18.10
C ILE A 211 17.96 14.03 -18.99
N ARG A 212 17.75 15.33 -19.21
CA ARG A 212 16.95 15.78 -20.34
C ARG A 212 17.66 15.25 -21.57
N ALA A 213 17.14 14.16 -22.12
CA ALA A 213 17.56 13.68 -23.41
C ALA A 213 17.52 14.90 -24.36
N GLU A 214 18.56 15.10 -25.16
CA GLU A 214 18.67 16.23 -26.11
C GLU A 214 17.60 16.19 -27.22
N HIS A 215 16.69 15.22 -27.15
CA HIS A 215 15.49 15.14 -27.96
C HIS A 215 14.27 15.24 -27.03
N PRO A 216 13.34 16.18 -27.27
CA PRO A 216 12.05 16.17 -26.62
C PRO A 216 11.26 14.95 -27.16
N VAL A 217 11.52 13.79 -26.62
CA VAL A 217 10.51 12.74 -26.60
C VAL A 217 9.41 13.33 -25.73
N GLU A 218 8.20 13.45 -26.24
CA GLU A 218 7.02 13.75 -25.43
C GLU A 218 7.18 12.96 -24.14
N ALA A 219 7.19 13.64 -23.00
CA ALA A 219 7.53 13.04 -21.72
C ALA A 219 6.62 11.83 -21.54
N SER A 220 7.19 10.64 -21.68
CA SER A 220 6.48 9.41 -21.35
C SER A 220 6.16 9.52 -19.86
N GLU A 221 4.89 9.59 -19.50
CA GLU A 221 4.43 9.57 -18.10
C GLU A 221 4.84 8.27 -17.39
N VAL A 222 5.44 7.34 -18.13
CA VAL A 222 5.81 6.00 -17.69
C VAL A 222 7.32 5.93 -17.43
N ALA A 223 7.71 5.66 -16.20
CA ALA A 223 9.11 5.48 -15.80
C ALA A 223 9.70 4.19 -16.39
N ASP A 224 10.99 4.21 -16.77
CA ASP A 224 11.72 3.05 -17.30
C ASP A 224 11.78 1.87 -16.31
N THR A 225 11.74 2.15 -15.02
CA THR A 225 11.78 1.15 -13.94
C THR A 225 10.80 1.53 -12.85
N LYS A 226 9.99 0.58 -12.38
CA LYS A 226 9.13 0.73 -11.21
C LYS A 226 9.53 -0.25 -10.12
N VAL A 227 9.59 0.22 -8.89
CA VAL A 227 9.86 -0.58 -7.68
C VAL A 227 8.68 -0.42 -6.73
N TYR A 228 8.12 -1.55 -6.32
CA TYR A 228 7.08 -1.59 -5.28
C TYR A 228 7.70 -2.14 -4.00
N GLU A 229 7.88 -1.29 -3.01
CA GLU A 229 8.40 -1.68 -1.69
C GLU A 229 7.24 -1.92 -0.74
N VAL A 230 7.12 -3.14 -0.27
CA VAL A 230 6.10 -3.55 0.69
C VAL A 230 6.72 -4.40 1.79
N LYS A 231 6.27 -4.21 3.03
CA LYS A 231 6.74 -4.94 4.21
C LYS A 231 5.72 -5.99 4.62
N LEU A 232 6.19 -7.18 5.03
CA LEU A 232 5.33 -8.21 5.58
C LEU A 232 4.64 -7.70 6.86
N ALA A 233 3.32 -7.61 6.82
CA ALA A 233 2.51 -7.24 7.99
C ALA A 233 1.93 -8.48 8.68
N GLN A 234 1.42 -9.44 7.93
CA GLN A 234 0.75 -10.60 8.49
C GLN A 234 0.84 -11.82 7.56
N SER A 235 1.15 -12.99 8.12
CA SER A 235 0.90 -14.26 7.42
C SER A 235 -0.57 -14.60 7.50
N LEU A 236 -1.21 -14.90 6.37
CA LEU A 236 -2.61 -15.30 6.31
C LEU A 236 -2.72 -16.83 6.41
N ARG A 237 -3.85 -17.29 6.88
CA ARG A 237 -4.08 -18.73 7.06
C ARG A 237 -3.93 -19.51 5.74
N TYR A 238 -4.40 -18.95 4.63
CA TYR A 238 -4.26 -19.44 3.26
C TYR A 238 -4.67 -18.33 2.29
N GLY A 239 -4.42 -18.51 0.99
CA GLY A 239 -4.79 -17.59 -0.05
C GLY A 239 -6.27 -17.65 -0.45
N GLU A 240 -6.55 -17.43 -1.70
CA GLU A 240 -7.91 -17.56 -2.25
C GLU A 240 -8.44 -18.97 -2.02
N ASN A 241 -7.57 -19.98 -2.12
CA ASN A 241 -7.87 -21.37 -1.86
C ASN A 241 -7.01 -21.93 -0.72
N SER A 242 -7.51 -22.95 -0.04
CA SER A 242 -6.91 -23.50 1.18
C SER A 242 -5.50 -24.12 1.02
N HIS A 243 -5.10 -24.46 -0.20
CA HIS A 243 -3.78 -25.01 -0.50
C HIS A 243 -2.72 -23.93 -0.85
N GLN A 244 -3.12 -22.66 -0.97
CA GLN A 244 -2.24 -21.56 -1.34
C GLN A 244 -1.71 -20.86 -0.08
N ALA A 245 -0.40 -20.69 0.01
CA ALA A 245 0.21 -19.81 1.02
C ALA A 245 -0.07 -18.34 0.68
N ALA A 246 -0.33 -17.52 1.69
CA ALA A 246 -0.61 -16.11 1.52
C ALA A 246 -0.12 -15.27 2.70
N ALA A 247 0.11 -13.99 2.42
CA ALA A 247 0.48 -13.00 3.41
C ALA A 247 -0.05 -11.63 2.99
N LEU A 248 -0.27 -10.76 3.96
CA LEU A 248 -0.50 -9.34 3.74
C LEU A 248 0.83 -8.61 3.82
N TYR A 249 1.11 -7.84 2.80
CA TYR A 249 2.21 -6.87 2.77
C TYR A 249 1.63 -5.47 2.73
N VAL A 250 2.32 -4.51 3.34
CA VAL A 250 1.88 -3.12 3.45
C VAL A 250 2.93 -2.16 2.93
N GLU A 251 2.49 -1.09 2.32
CA GLU A 251 3.32 0.06 1.97
C GLU A 251 3.59 0.91 3.22
N ASP A 252 4.79 1.45 3.33
CA ASP A 252 5.14 2.38 4.40
C ASP A 252 4.43 3.73 4.16
N GLY A 253 3.71 4.22 5.18
CA GLY A 253 2.91 5.44 5.04
C GLY A 253 1.64 5.31 4.20
N GLY A 254 1.28 4.11 3.73
CA GLY A 254 0.02 3.86 3.01
C GLY A 254 -1.20 4.16 3.89
N ARG A 255 -2.33 4.52 3.25
CA ARG A 255 -3.59 4.88 3.94
C ARG A 255 -4.79 4.07 3.43
N GLY A 256 -4.51 2.86 2.94
CA GLY A 256 -5.52 1.95 2.39
C GLY A 256 -6.09 0.95 3.39
N ILE A 257 -6.80 -0.03 2.85
CA ILE A 257 -7.36 -1.15 3.62
C ILE A 257 -6.28 -1.97 4.36
N ALA A 258 -5.08 -2.06 3.78
CA ALA A 258 -3.98 -2.80 4.35
C ALA A 258 -3.46 -2.22 5.68
N GLN A 259 -3.66 -0.91 5.92
CA GLN A 259 -3.33 -0.21 7.15
C GLN A 259 -4.51 -0.07 8.13
N SER A 260 -5.66 -0.68 7.82
CA SER A 260 -6.84 -0.64 8.70
C SER A 260 -6.58 -1.32 10.04
N THR A 261 -7.21 -0.79 11.09
CA THR A 261 -7.20 -1.40 12.42
C THR A 261 -8.37 -2.35 12.56
N GLN A 262 -8.10 -3.62 12.82
CA GLN A 262 -9.14 -4.59 13.14
C GLN A 262 -9.56 -4.45 14.61
N LEU A 263 -10.78 -3.95 14.87
CA LEU A 263 -11.30 -3.69 16.21
C LEU A 263 -11.82 -4.96 16.87
N GLN A 264 -12.34 -5.91 16.09
CA GLN A 264 -12.82 -7.20 16.57
C GLN A 264 -12.95 -8.24 15.45
N GLY A 265 -13.32 -9.45 15.84
CA GLY A 265 -13.67 -10.56 14.94
C GLY A 265 -12.55 -11.57 14.77
N LYS A 266 -12.79 -12.54 13.88
CA LYS A 266 -11.76 -13.48 13.44
C LYS A 266 -10.71 -12.77 12.60
N GLU A 267 -9.54 -13.40 12.45
CA GLU A 267 -8.52 -12.94 11.50
C GLU A 267 -9.11 -12.74 10.09
N MET A 268 -8.64 -11.73 9.40
CA MET A 268 -8.97 -11.49 8.00
C MET A 268 -8.41 -12.60 7.13
N SER A 269 -9.20 -13.06 6.16
CA SER A 269 -8.73 -13.94 5.09
C SER A 269 -8.32 -13.14 3.86
N TYR A 270 -7.60 -13.77 2.94
CA TYR A 270 -7.28 -13.21 1.63
C TYR A 270 -8.55 -12.68 0.93
N ASN A 271 -9.60 -13.51 0.85
CA ASN A 271 -10.87 -13.13 0.19
C ASN A 271 -11.58 -11.97 0.92
N ASN A 272 -11.46 -11.89 2.26
CA ASN A 272 -12.03 -10.76 2.99
C ASN A 272 -11.34 -9.44 2.61
N TYR A 273 -10.01 -9.42 2.42
CA TYR A 273 -9.30 -8.23 1.95
C TYR A 273 -9.71 -7.83 0.54
N VAL A 274 -9.83 -8.80 -0.38
CA VAL A 274 -10.27 -8.55 -1.77
C VAL A 274 -11.67 -7.96 -1.81
N ASP A 275 -12.63 -8.54 -1.06
CA ASP A 275 -14.00 -8.04 -1.02
C ASP A 275 -14.09 -6.69 -0.29
N ALA A 276 -13.30 -6.47 0.76
CA ALA A 276 -13.27 -5.21 1.51
C ALA A 276 -12.69 -4.06 0.66
N ASP A 277 -11.64 -4.31 -0.11
CA ASP A 277 -11.10 -3.32 -1.04
C ASP A 277 -12.12 -2.94 -2.12
N ALA A 278 -12.76 -3.94 -2.73
CA ALA A 278 -13.83 -3.71 -3.71
C ALA A 278 -15.00 -2.92 -3.11
N ALA A 279 -15.38 -3.19 -1.85
CA ALA A 279 -16.46 -2.49 -1.16
C ALA A 279 -16.08 -1.02 -0.88
N LEU A 280 -14.85 -0.77 -0.45
CA LEU A 280 -14.34 0.58 -0.23
C LEU A 280 -14.32 1.38 -1.52
N ARG A 281 -13.81 0.80 -2.61
CA ARG A 281 -13.78 1.44 -3.93
C ARG A 281 -15.18 1.87 -4.37
N ALA A 282 -16.18 1.01 -4.14
CA ALA A 282 -17.57 1.30 -4.50
C ALA A 282 -18.22 2.37 -3.61
N ALA A 283 -17.99 2.34 -2.30
CA ALA A 283 -18.60 3.28 -1.37
C ALA A 283 -17.98 4.68 -1.45
N PHE A 284 -16.66 4.77 -1.69
CA PHE A 284 -15.93 6.04 -1.75
C PHE A 284 -15.95 6.71 -3.13
N ASP A 285 -16.67 6.15 -4.12
CA ASP A 285 -16.99 6.84 -5.37
C ASP A 285 -18.06 7.94 -5.20
N PHE A 286 -18.68 8.02 -4.02
CA PHE A 286 -19.75 8.95 -3.71
C PHE A 286 -19.33 9.96 -2.64
N ASP A 287 -19.69 11.23 -2.87
CA ASP A 287 -19.51 12.30 -1.89
C ASP A 287 -20.60 12.26 -0.81
N GLU A 288 -21.82 11.82 -1.15
CA GLU A 288 -22.90 11.61 -0.20
C GLU A 288 -22.61 10.39 0.71
N PRO A 289 -23.24 10.32 1.89
CA PRO A 289 -23.18 9.10 2.70
C PRO A 289 -23.66 7.89 1.90
N ALA A 290 -22.75 6.92 1.71
CA ALA A 290 -22.96 5.77 0.85
C ALA A 290 -22.57 4.47 1.55
N VAL A 291 -23.23 3.38 1.15
CA VAL A 291 -22.94 2.01 1.55
C VAL A 291 -22.87 1.11 0.32
N ALA A 292 -21.84 0.29 0.26
CA ALA A 292 -21.69 -0.79 -0.71
C ALA A 292 -21.66 -2.14 0.01
N ILE A 293 -22.38 -3.12 -0.49
CA ILE A 293 -22.37 -4.52 -0.03
C ILE A 293 -21.79 -5.36 -1.16
N ILE A 294 -20.63 -5.96 -0.91
CA ILE A 294 -19.86 -6.70 -1.92
C ILE A 294 -19.78 -8.17 -1.52
N LYS A 295 -19.79 -9.03 -2.52
CA LYS A 295 -19.47 -10.45 -2.38
C LYS A 295 -18.81 -10.95 -3.65
N HIS A 296 -17.65 -11.64 -3.50
CA HIS A 296 -16.84 -12.10 -4.63
C HIS A 296 -16.45 -10.95 -5.58
N ALA A 297 -16.02 -9.83 -4.99
CA ALA A 297 -15.61 -8.60 -5.66
C ALA A 297 -16.69 -7.99 -6.60
N ASN A 298 -17.98 -8.32 -6.40
CA ASN A 298 -19.10 -7.72 -7.13
C ASN A 298 -20.16 -7.17 -6.19
N PRO A 299 -20.86 -6.07 -6.56
CA PRO A 299 -21.91 -5.50 -5.74
C PRO A 299 -23.15 -6.43 -5.65
N CYS A 300 -23.56 -6.75 -4.42
CA CYS A 300 -24.91 -7.17 -4.12
C CYS A 300 -25.85 -5.96 -4.12
N GLY A 301 -25.34 -4.80 -3.74
CA GLY A 301 -26.04 -3.53 -3.83
C GLY A 301 -25.19 -2.37 -3.38
N ILE A 302 -25.46 -1.21 -3.95
CA ILE A 302 -24.85 0.09 -3.62
C ILE A 302 -25.99 1.09 -3.45
N ALA A 303 -25.91 1.97 -2.45
CA ALA A 303 -26.87 3.05 -2.32
C ALA A 303 -26.26 4.27 -1.59
N VAL A 304 -26.77 5.45 -1.94
CA VAL A 304 -26.57 6.68 -1.18
C VAL A 304 -27.75 6.92 -0.27
N ALA A 305 -27.55 7.72 0.78
CA ALA A 305 -28.58 8.08 1.73
C ALA A 305 -29.73 8.86 1.09
N ARG A 306 -30.96 8.58 1.48
CA ARG A 306 -32.16 9.34 1.12
C ARG A 306 -33.11 9.41 2.31
N GLY A 307 -33.97 10.44 2.30
CA GLY A 307 -35.02 10.64 3.31
C GLY A 307 -34.51 11.24 4.62
N ALA A 308 -35.42 11.36 5.60
CA ALA A 308 -35.13 11.84 6.95
C ALA A 308 -34.75 10.66 7.84
N GLY A 309 -33.65 10.75 8.57
CA GLY A 309 -33.17 9.71 9.46
C GLY A 309 -31.65 9.58 9.41
N ASP A 310 -31.15 8.48 9.97
CA ASP A 310 -29.71 8.21 9.93
C ASP A 310 -29.25 7.89 8.50
N PRO A 311 -28.27 8.65 7.96
CA PRO A 311 -27.87 8.51 6.57
C PRO A 311 -27.26 7.13 6.26
N ILE A 312 -26.44 6.57 7.12
CA ILE A 312 -25.76 5.30 6.86
C ILE A 312 -26.73 4.12 7.04
N ALA A 313 -27.65 4.19 8.00
CA ALA A 313 -28.72 3.20 8.12
C ALA A 313 -29.64 3.20 6.87
N SER A 314 -29.99 4.39 6.36
CA SER A 314 -30.77 4.53 5.12
C SER A 314 -30.03 3.93 3.93
N ALA A 315 -28.75 4.30 3.71
CA ALA A 315 -27.94 3.77 2.63
C ALA A 315 -27.77 2.24 2.73
N HIS A 316 -27.52 1.70 3.94
CA HIS A 316 -27.40 0.26 4.15
C HIS A 316 -28.70 -0.49 3.79
N ALA A 317 -29.84 -0.04 4.33
CA ALA A 317 -31.13 -0.70 4.07
C ALA A 317 -31.45 -0.75 2.57
N ARG A 318 -31.15 0.33 1.84
CA ARG A 318 -31.39 0.46 0.39
C ARG A 318 -30.41 -0.37 -0.43
N ALA A 319 -29.12 -0.39 -0.06
CA ALA A 319 -28.13 -1.26 -0.70
C ALA A 319 -28.49 -2.74 -0.50
N HIS A 320 -28.88 -3.12 0.72
CA HIS A 320 -29.30 -4.49 1.04
C HIS A 320 -30.57 -4.91 0.25
N ALA A 321 -31.50 -4.00 0.03
CA ALA A 321 -32.73 -4.29 -0.72
C ALA A 321 -32.51 -4.63 -2.21
N CYS A 322 -31.33 -4.34 -2.76
CA CYS A 322 -31.00 -4.68 -4.15
C CYS A 322 -30.99 -6.21 -4.37
N ASP A 323 -30.21 -6.94 -3.55
CA ASP A 323 -30.15 -8.42 -3.57
C ASP A 323 -29.90 -8.96 -2.15
N PRO A 324 -30.95 -9.08 -1.31
CA PRO A 324 -30.81 -9.56 0.07
C PRO A 324 -30.28 -10.99 0.18
N VAL A 325 -30.51 -11.81 -0.84
CA VAL A 325 -30.07 -13.22 -0.86
C VAL A 325 -28.55 -13.28 -1.02
N SER A 326 -28.00 -12.54 -1.98
CA SER A 326 -26.55 -12.49 -2.21
C SER A 326 -25.81 -11.73 -1.12
N ALA A 327 -26.43 -10.71 -0.50
CA ALA A 327 -25.84 -9.93 0.59
C ALA A 327 -25.54 -10.75 1.86
N PHE A 328 -26.20 -11.91 2.02
CA PHE A 328 -25.90 -12.83 3.12
C PHE A 328 -24.45 -13.34 3.05
N GLY A 329 -23.65 -13.03 4.07
CA GLY A 329 -22.22 -13.36 4.11
C GLY A 329 -21.34 -12.41 3.28
N GLY A 330 -21.86 -11.25 2.90
CA GLY A 330 -21.12 -10.22 2.20
C GLY A 330 -20.25 -9.35 3.10
N VAL A 331 -19.53 -8.43 2.46
CA VAL A 331 -18.71 -7.39 3.08
C VAL A 331 -19.38 -6.04 2.88
N ILE A 332 -19.49 -5.26 3.95
CA ILE A 332 -20.10 -3.92 3.95
C ILE A 332 -19.01 -2.86 4.05
N ALA A 333 -19.01 -1.88 3.17
CA ALA A 333 -18.25 -0.65 3.33
C ALA A 333 -19.19 0.56 3.43
N ALA A 334 -18.85 1.48 4.34
CA ALA A 334 -19.48 2.79 4.44
C ALA A 334 -18.43 3.88 4.31
N ASN A 335 -18.74 4.99 3.59
CA ASN A 335 -17.83 6.13 3.46
C ASN A 335 -17.96 7.16 4.62
N ARG A 336 -18.76 6.85 5.64
CA ARG A 336 -18.91 7.61 6.89
C ARG A 336 -18.87 6.64 8.08
N PRO A 337 -18.66 7.13 9.30
CA PRO A 337 -18.69 6.29 10.50
C PRO A 337 -19.99 5.50 10.64
N ILE A 338 -19.88 4.26 11.14
CA ILE A 338 -21.04 3.42 11.46
C ILE A 338 -21.70 3.94 12.73
N THR A 339 -22.95 4.36 12.60
CA THR A 339 -23.79 4.85 13.70
C THR A 339 -24.50 3.72 14.42
N LEU A 340 -25.10 4.00 15.59
CA LEU A 340 -25.95 3.04 16.27
C LEU A 340 -27.11 2.57 15.37
N ALA A 341 -27.78 3.49 14.64
CA ALA A 341 -28.88 3.14 13.77
C ALA A 341 -28.44 2.22 12.60
N ALA A 342 -27.26 2.48 12.03
CA ALA A 342 -26.68 1.61 11.02
C ALA A 342 -26.32 0.23 11.58
N ALA A 343 -25.73 0.17 12.77
CA ALA A 343 -25.42 -1.08 13.44
C ALA A 343 -26.68 -1.92 13.71
N GLU A 344 -27.78 -1.28 14.14
CA GLU A 344 -29.07 -1.92 14.34
C GLU A 344 -29.65 -2.48 13.03
N SER A 345 -29.47 -1.79 11.91
CA SER A 345 -29.93 -2.27 10.58
C SER A 345 -29.10 -3.46 10.05
N ILE A 346 -27.85 -3.61 10.51
CA ILE A 346 -26.94 -4.67 10.05
C ILE A 346 -26.99 -5.91 10.95
N LYS A 347 -27.19 -5.74 12.25
CA LYS A 347 -26.96 -6.78 13.27
C LYS A 347 -27.63 -8.13 13.02
N ASP A 348 -28.79 -8.15 12.39
CA ASP A 348 -29.56 -9.37 12.16
C ASP A 348 -29.21 -10.07 10.83
N ILE A 349 -28.36 -9.44 10.00
CA ILE A 349 -27.86 -9.98 8.75
C ILE A 349 -26.50 -10.62 8.98
N PHE A 350 -26.30 -11.85 8.48
CA PHE A 350 -24.96 -12.45 8.53
C PHE A 350 -24.02 -11.68 7.60
N THR A 351 -23.02 -11.04 8.19
CA THR A 351 -22.02 -10.21 7.54
C THR A 351 -20.63 -10.69 7.93
N GLU A 352 -19.72 -10.80 6.99
CA GLU A 352 -18.33 -11.24 7.24
C GLU A 352 -17.44 -10.10 7.76
N VAL A 353 -17.54 -8.92 7.13
CA VAL A 353 -16.70 -7.75 7.42
C VAL A 353 -17.54 -6.48 7.32
N ILE A 354 -17.30 -5.53 8.20
CA ILE A 354 -17.72 -4.13 8.04
C ILE A 354 -16.47 -3.26 8.06
N VAL A 355 -16.30 -2.40 7.07
CA VAL A 355 -15.21 -1.45 6.99
C VAL A 355 -15.74 -0.02 6.87
N ALA A 356 -15.20 0.89 7.68
CA ALA A 356 -15.64 2.30 7.73
C ALA A 356 -14.52 3.20 8.29
N PRO A 357 -14.61 4.54 8.09
CA PRO A 357 -13.69 5.49 8.71
C PRO A 357 -13.73 5.48 10.26
N GLY A 358 -14.83 5.01 10.84
CA GLY A 358 -14.98 4.93 12.29
C GLY A 358 -16.25 4.19 12.68
N PHE A 359 -16.41 3.99 13.98
CA PHE A 359 -17.59 3.35 14.59
C PHE A 359 -17.97 4.13 15.86
N GLU A 360 -19.24 4.48 16.01
CA GLU A 360 -19.72 5.03 17.27
C GLU A 360 -19.62 4.00 18.41
N PRO A 361 -19.38 4.43 19.66
CA PRO A 361 -19.25 3.50 20.79
C PRO A 361 -20.45 2.56 20.95
N ASP A 362 -21.68 3.06 20.78
CA ASP A 362 -22.90 2.28 20.88
C ASP A 362 -23.06 1.31 19.70
N ALA A 363 -22.60 1.70 18.50
CA ALA A 363 -22.53 0.80 17.35
C ALA A 363 -21.58 -0.37 17.59
N LEU A 364 -20.39 -0.10 18.17
CA LEU A 364 -19.45 -1.15 18.57
C LEU A 364 -20.05 -2.11 19.61
N ALA A 365 -20.82 -1.58 20.59
CA ALA A 365 -21.48 -2.42 21.57
C ALA A 365 -22.50 -3.37 20.95
N VAL A 366 -23.30 -2.91 19.99
CA VAL A 366 -24.29 -3.72 19.25
C VAL A 366 -23.58 -4.77 18.39
N LEU A 367 -22.65 -4.37 17.53
CA LEU A 367 -21.93 -5.26 16.63
C LEU A 367 -20.99 -6.22 17.35
N GLY A 368 -20.48 -5.81 18.52
CA GLY A 368 -19.63 -6.60 19.41
C GLY A 368 -20.27 -7.89 19.91
N THR A 369 -21.59 -8.00 19.87
CA THR A 369 -22.32 -9.24 20.18
C THR A 369 -22.03 -10.36 19.17
N LYS A 370 -21.60 -10.02 17.95
CA LYS A 370 -21.28 -10.96 16.87
C LYS A 370 -19.78 -11.28 16.85
N LYS A 371 -19.31 -12.16 17.70
CA LYS A 371 -17.88 -12.47 17.94
C LYS A 371 -17.04 -12.77 16.69
N ASN A 372 -17.65 -13.26 15.62
CA ASN A 372 -16.95 -13.62 14.37
C ASN A 372 -16.92 -12.49 13.33
N LEU A 373 -17.79 -11.47 13.48
CA LEU A 373 -17.87 -10.31 12.60
C LEU A 373 -16.59 -9.48 12.73
N ARG A 374 -15.96 -9.20 11.61
CA ARG A 374 -14.75 -8.37 11.55
C ARG A 374 -15.14 -6.92 11.39
N LEU A 375 -14.63 -6.07 12.26
CA LEU A 375 -14.81 -4.62 12.18
C LEU A 375 -13.46 -3.99 11.87
N LEU A 376 -13.35 -3.34 10.73
CA LEU A 376 -12.14 -2.67 10.27
C LEU A 376 -12.35 -1.16 10.28
N GLN A 377 -11.53 -0.46 11.03
CA GLN A 377 -11.46 0.99 11.01
C GLN A 377 -10.34 1.43 10.08
N LEU A 378 -10.68 2.25 9.09
CA LEU A 378 -9.72 2.85 8.17
C LEU A 378 -8.76 3.81 8.89
N PRO A 379 -7.53 3.98 8.39
CA PRO A 379 -6.67 5.05 8.85
C PRO A 379 -7.31 6.41 8.56
N GLU A 380 -6.93 7.42 9.33
CA GLU A 380 -7.33 8.80 9.06
C GLU A 380 -6.79 9.24 7.69
N GLY A 381 -7.65 9.90 6.91
CA GLY A 381 -7.30 10.34 5.56
C GLY A 381 -7.12 9.17 4.59
N TYR A 382 -8.02 8.17 4.62
CA TYR A 382 -8.06 7.11 3.62
C TYR A 382 -7.94 7.69 2.22
N GLU A 383 -7.00 7.16 1.45
CA GLU A 383 -6.77 7.51 0.06
C GLU A 383 -6.70 6.24 -0.78
N ARG A 384 -7.33 6.28 -1.95
CA ARG A 384 -7.17 5.25 -2.97
C ARG A 384 -5.84 5.46 -3.69
N SER A 385 -5.15 4.37 -4.01
CA SER A 385 -3.94 4.45 -4.84
C SER A 385 -4.26 5.15 -6.17
N SER A 386 -3.36 6.01 -6.62
CA SER A 386 -3.45 6.68 -7.92
C SER A 386 -3.08 5.75 -9.09
N GLU A 387 -2.45 4.61 -8.80
CA GLU A 387 -2.06 3.61 -9.80
C GLU A 387 -2.61 2.23 -9.41
N GLU A 388 -2.91 1.43 -10.43
CA GLU A 388 -3.30 0.03 -10.31
C GLU A 388 -2.22 -0.87 -10.90
N PHE A 389 -1.78 -1.83 -10.10
CA PHE A 389 -0.81 -2.85 -10.47
C PHE A 389 -1.50 -4.19 -10.67
N ARG A 390 -1.25 -4.82 -11.82
CA ARG A 390 -1.76 -6.16 -12.11
C ARG A 390 -0.62 -7.08 -12.53
N GLN A 391 -0.36 -8.11 -11.73
CA GLN A 391 0.60 -9.13 -12.10
C GLN A 391 0.09 -9.94 -13.30
N ILE A 392 0.97 -10.15 -14.28
CA ILE A 392 0.77 -11.08 -15.40
C ILE A 392 1.95 -12.03 -15.47
N SER A 393 1.83 -13.10 -16.27
CA SER A 393 2.94 -14.04 -16.45
C SER A 393 4.16 -13.33 -17.07
N GLY A 394 5.27 -13.32 -16.33
CA GLY A 394 6.53 -12.72 -16.76
C GLY A 394 6.62 -11.20 -16.58
N GLY A 395 5.62 -10.53 -15.99
CA GLY A 395 5.64 -9.09 -15.80
C GLY A 395 4.44 -8.52 -15.05
N ALA A 396 4.21 -7.23 -15.27
CA ALA A 396 3.10 -6.51 -14.69
C ALA A 396 2.51 -5.48 -15.67
N LEU A 397 1.23 -5.23 -15.53
CA LEU A 397 0.55 -4.08 -16.12
C LEU A 397 0.39 -3.02 -15.03
N VAL A 398 0.66 -1.78 -15.36
CA VAL A 398 0.45 -0.63 -14.48
C VAL A 398 -0.38 0.40 -15.25
N GLN A 399 -1.40 0.92 -14.62
CA GLN A 399 -2.27 1.95 -15.17
C GLN A 399 -2.62 2.97 -14.09
N SER A 400 -3.05 4.17 -14.49
CA SER A 400 -3.71 5.08 -13.55
C SER A 400 -5.01 4.46 -13.05
N ALA A 401 -5.33 4.71 -11.78
CA ALA A 401 -6.59 4.24 -11.21
C ALA A 401 -7.77 4.93 -11.89
N ASP A 402 -8.80 4.15 -12.19
CA ASP A 402 -10.07 4.68 -12.69
C ASP A 402 -10.83 5.35 -11.54
N THR A 403 -10.86 6.68 -11.52
CA THR A 403 -11.45 7.51 -10.47
C THR A 403 -12.33 8.62 -11.06
N TYR A 404 -13.30 9.12 -10.26
CA TYR A 404 -14.14 10.25 -10.63
C TYR A 404 -13.65 11.55 -9.97
N VAL A 405 -12.42 11.98 -10.27
CA VAL A 405 -11.84 13.18 -9.66
C VAL A 405 -12.58 14.46 -10.09
N ASP A 406 -12.96 14.53 -11.38
CA ASP A 406 -13.63 15.70 -11.97
C ASP A 406 -14.95 15.26 -12.66
N PHE A 407 -15.78 14.48 -11.95
CA PHE A 407 -17.03 14.00 -12.51
C PHE A 407 -17.99 15.15 -12.80
N ASP A 408 -18.30 15.35 -14.07
CA ASP A 408 -19.26 16.35 -14.55
C ASP A 408 -20.21 15.74 -15.61
N SER A 409 -21.42 15.42 -15.20
CA SER A 409 -22.42 14.88 -16.09
C SER A 409 -22.92 15.89 -17.14
N SER A 410 -22.66 17.19 -16.97
CA SER A 410 -23.04 18.22 -17.96
C SER A 410 -22.33 18.01 -19.31
N THR A 411 -21.24 17.26 -19.33
CA THR A 411 -20.49 16.88 -20.54
C THR A 411 -21.17 15.78 -21.36
N TRP A 412 -22.17 15.09 -20.79
CA TRP A 412 -22.86 14.01 -21.48
C TRP A 412 -23.70 14.51 -22.64
N THR A 413 -23.66 13.79 -23.73
CA THR A 413 -24.42 14.11 -24.93
C THR A 413 -25.80 13.41 -24.92
N LEU A 414 -26.87 14.17 -24.94
CA LEU A 414 -28.23 13.62 -25.18
C LEU A 414 -28.34 13.17 -26.64
N VAL A 415 -28.52 11.85 -26.85
CA VAL A 415 -28.58 11.27 -28.21
C VAL A 415 -30.01 10.89 -28.66
N THR A 416 -30.92 10.69 -27.70
CA THR A 416 -32.36 10.46 -28.00
C THR A 416 -33.22 10.77 -26.78
N GLY A 417 -34.50 11.02 -27.00
CA GLY A 417 -35.50 11.38 -26.01
C GLY A 417 -35.47 12.85 -25.61
N GLU A 418 -36.14 13.18 -24.52
CA GLU A 418 -36.13 14.51 -23.91
C GLU A 418 -35.04 14.58 -22.84
N GLU A 419 -34.60 15.80 -22.51
CA GLU A 419 -33.68 16.02 -21.40
C GLU A 419 -34.27 15.46 -20.10
N ALA A 420 -33.47 14.69 -19.37
CA ALA A 420 -33.93 14.06 -18.14
C ALA A 420 -34.27 15.10 -17.07
N ASP A 421 -35.38 14.89 -16.39
CA ASP A 421 -35.73 15.68 -15.22
C ASP A 421 -34.65 15.50 -14.11
N PRO A 422 -34.56 16.43 -13.14
CA PRO A 422 -33.48 16.39 -12.14
C PRO A 422 -33.38 15.07 -11.35
N GLY A 423 -34.53 14.41 -11.10
CA GLY A 423 -34.53 13.12 -10.38
C GLY A 423 -33.97 11.99 -11.26
N THR A 424 -34.40 11.89 -12.49
CA THR A 424 -33.89 10.93 -13.47
C THR A 424 -32.40 11.17 -13.77
N ARG A 425 -31.99 12.45 -13.84
CA ARG A 425 -30.57 12.79 -14.02
C ARG A 425 -29.73 12.33 -12.86
N ALA A 426 -30.16 12.58 -11.63
CA ALA A 426 -29.46 12.13 -10.42
C ALA A 426 -29.33 10.60 -10.34
N ASP A 427 -30.37 9.87 -10.78
CA ASP A 427 -30.30 8.41 -10.84
C ASP A 427 -29.34 7.90 -11.92
N LEU A 428 -29.28 8.57 -13.10
CA LEU A 428 -28.29 8.24 -14.13
C LEU A 428 -26.86 8.48 -13.65
N GLU A 429 -26.61 9.57 -12.95
CA GLU A 429 -25.31 9.88 -12.35
C GLU A 429 -24.92 8.84 -11.29
N PHE A 430 -25.86 8.48 -10.42
CA PHE A 430 -25.65 7.41 -9.46
C PHE A 430 -25.35 6.07 -10.16
N ALA A 431 -26.17 5.69 -11.14
CA ALA A 431 -25.99 4.44 -11.87
C ALA A 431 -24.63 4.37 -12.59
N TRP A 432 -24.20 5.49 -13.18
CA TRP A 432 -22.90 5.60 -13.86
C TRP A 432 -21.73 5.45 -12.91
N ARG A 433 -21.77 6.11 -11.74
CA ARG A 433 -20.74 5.93 -10.70
C ARG A 433 -20.74 4.50 -10.15
N ALA A 434 -21.92 3.94 -9.89
CA ALA A 434 -22.04 2.60 -9.31
C ALA A 434 -21.63 1.47 -10.27
N VAL A 435 -21.89 1.60 -11.60
CA VAL A 435 -21.55 0.55 -12.57
C VAL A 435 -20.04 0.30 -12.68
N ARG A 436 -19.20 1.29 -12.40
CA ARG A 436 -17.73 1.16 -12.38
C ARG A 436 -17.23 0.11 -11.39
N ALA A 437 -17.97 -0.14 -10.30
CA ALA A 437 -17.62 -1.16 -9.31
C ALA A 437 -18.02 -2.58 -9.74
N VAL A 438 -18.65 -2.74 -10.88
CA VAL A 438 -19.20 -4.01 -11.38
C VAL A 438 -18.24 -4.64 -12.38
N LYS A 439 -17.95 -5.92 -12.22
CA LYS A 439 -17.11 -6.66 -13.19
C LYS A 439 -17.76 -6.67 -14.58
N SER A 440 -16.96 -6.40 -15.60
CA SER A 440 -17.37 -6.32 -17.01
C SER A 440 -17.74 -7.70 -17.59
N ASN A 441 -18.63 -7.84 -18.58
CA ASN A 441 -19.55 -6.80 -19.00
C ASN A 441 -20.54 -6.45 -17.90
N ALA A 442 -20.79 -5.17 -17.67
CA ALA A 442 -21.60 -4.72 -16.54
C ALA A 442 -22.83 -3.91 -16.99
N ILE A 443 -23.97 -4.23 -16.39
CA ILE A 443 -25.20 -3.44 -16.44
C ILE A 443 -25.68 -3.23 -15.01
N LEU A 444 -25.99 -1.99 -14.66
CA LEU A 444 -26.58 -1.65 -13.36
C LEU A 444 -27.88 -0.87 -13.56
N LEU A 445 -28.94 -1.36 -12.92
CA LEU A 445 -30.21 -0.68 -12.83
C LEU A 445 -30.31 0.08 -11.51
N ALA A 446 -30.77 1.32 -11.55
CA ALA A 446 -30.88 2.18 -10.36
C ALA A 446 -32.21 2.93 -10.33
N ASP A 447 -32.67 3.23 -9.11
CA ASP A 447 -33.82 4.07 -8.83
C ASP A 447 -33.61 4.79 -7.49
N ASP A 448 -33.92 6.08 -7.45
CA ASP A 448 -33.82 6.96 -6.27
C ASP A 448 -32.44 6.85 -5.53
N GLY A 449 -31.32 6.78 -6.29
CA GLY A 449 -29.97 6.70 -5.71
C GLY A 449 -29.64 5.35 -5.05
N ALA A 450 -30.25 4.26 -5.49
CA ALA A 450 -29.90 2.90 -5.08
C ALA A 450 -29.90 1.96 -6.29
N SER A 451 -28.99 1.00 -6.32
CA SER A 451 -29.04 -0.10 -7.27
C SER A 451 -30.27 -0.98 -7.00
N VAL A 452 -30.95 -1.39 -8.05
CA VAL A 452 -32.12 -2.29 -7.97
C VAL A 452 -31.89 -3.61 -8.68
N GLY A 453 -30.89 -3.69 -9.54
CA GLY A 453 -30.47 -4.91 -10.22
C GLY A 453 -29.09 -4.76 -10.84
N VAL A 454 -28.25 -5.77 -10.72
CA VAL A 454 -26.88 -5.76 -11.21
C VAL A 454 -26.59 -7.01 -12.02
N GLY A 455 -26.16 -6.83 -13.25
CA GLY A 455 -25.67 -7.87 -14.14
C GLY A 455 -24.16 -7.73 -14.29
N MET A 456 -23.39 -8.68 -13.74
CA MET A 456 -21.95 -8.61 -13.60
C MET A 456 -21.24 -9.78 -14.27
N GLY A 457 -20.01 -9.53 -14.75
CA GLY A 457 -19.03 -10.56 -15.10
C GLY A 457 -19.45 -11.46 -16.26
N GLN A 458 -20.29 -10.99 -17.18
CA GLN A 458 -20.75 -11.78 -18.30
C GLN A 458 -19.86 -11.59 -19.53
N VAL A 459 -19.67 -12.65 -20.31
CA VAL A 459 -18.87 -12.60 -21.54
C VAL A 459 -19.56 -11.87 -22.69
N ASN A 460 -20.85 -11.61 -22.58
CA ASN A 460 -21.61 -10.80 -23.51
C ASN A 460 -22.57 -9.84 -22.77
N ARG A 461 -22.91 -8.72 -23.41
CA ARG A 461 -23.72 -7.67 -22.80
C ARG A 461 -25.20 -8.05 -22.67
N VAL A 462 -25.71 -8.88 -23.58
CA VAL A 462 -27.10 -9.37 -23.57
C VAL A 462 -27.39 -10.13 -22.27
N ASP A 463 -26.48 -11.01 -21.84
CA ASP A 463 -26.64 -11.79 -20.61
C ASP A 463 -26.53 -10.90 -19.37
N SER A 464 -25.67 -9.86 -19.40
CA SER A 464 -25.63 -8.85 -18.33
C SER A 464 -26.95 -8.10 -18.21
N CYS A 465 -27.56 -7.70 -19.34
CA CYS A 465 -28.89 -7.07 -19.35
C CYS A 465 -29.96 -7.97 -18.76
N LYS A 466 -30.01 -9.24 -19.19
CA LYS A 466 -30.97 -10.24 -18.66
C LYS A 466 -30.81 -10.41 -17.16
N LEU A 467 -29.56 -10.59 -16.70
CA LEU A 467 -29.25 -10.81 -15.28
C LEU A 467 -29.64 -9.59 -14.42
N ALA A 468 -29.35 -8.37 -14.90
CA ALA A 468 -29.73 -7.15 -14.20
C ALA A 468 -31.26 -7.02 -14.07
N VAL A 469 -32.01 -7.27 -15.16
CA VAL A 469 -33.46 -7.23 -15.18
C VAL A 469 -34.07 -8.33 -14.30
N GLU A 470 -33.56 -9.56 -14.37
CA GLU A 470 -34.03 -10.68 -13.55
C GLU A 470 -33.86 -10.39 -12.05
N ARG A 471 -32.71 -9.85 -11.63
CA ARG A 471 -32.45 -9.49 -10.23
C ARG A 471 -33.31 -8.29 -9.77
N ALA A 472 -33.55 -7.32 -10.65
CA ALA A 472 -34.41 -6.21 -10.33
C ALA A 472 -35.87 -6.63 -10.15
N GLY A 473 -36.32 -7.62 -10.94
CA GLY A 473 -37.75 -8.03 -10.97
C GLY A 473 -38.64 -6.83 -11.32
N ASP A 474 -39.71 -6.66 -10.58
CA ASP A 474 -40.69 -5.54 -10.82
C ASP A 474 -40.06 -4.15 -10.66
N ARG A 475 -38.92 -4.03 -9.94
CA ARG A 475 -38.17 -2.76 -9.76
C ARG A 475 -37.44 -2.29 -11.02
N ALA A 476 -37.30 -3.15 -12.04
CA ALA A 476 -36.78 -2.74 -13.35
C ALA A 476 -37.63 -1.69 -14.02
N ARG A 477 -38.95 -1.79 -13.84
CA ARG A 477 -39.90 -0.82 -14.40
C ARG A 477 -39.72 0.55 -13.74
N GLY A 478 -39.46 1.56 -14.58
CA GLY A 478 -39.24 2.93 -14.12
C GLY A 478 -37.83 3.20 -13.58
N SER A 479 -36.94 2.21 -13.50
CA SER A 479 -35.53 2.44 -13.17
C SER A 479 -34.76 3.10 -14.32
N VAL A 480 -33.55 3.54 -14.06
CA VAL A 480 -32.57 3.91 -15.09
C VAL A 480 -31.53 2.80 -15.24
N ALA A 481 -30.81 2.78 -16.36
CA ALA A 481 -29.75 1.81 -16.60
C ALA A 481 -28.40 2.49 -16.95
N ALA A 482 -27.30 1.97 -16.41
CA ALA A 482 -25.95 2.28 -16.85
C ALA A 482 -25.27 1.04 -17.42
N SER A 483 -24.51 1.24 -18.49
CA SER A 483 -23.66 0.22 -19.12
C SER A 483 -22.20 0.66 -19.07
N ASP A 484 -21.30 -0.19 -18.56
CA ASP A 484 -19.87 0.12 -18.40
C ASP A 484 -19.13 0.39 -19.72
N ALA A 485 -19.70 -0.05 -20.85
CA ALA A 485 -19.24 0.21 -22.21
C ALA A 485 -20.43 0.32 -23.17
N PHE A 486 -20.16 0.61 -24.46
CA PHE A 486 -21.19 0.74 -25.47
C PHE A 486 -21.94 -0.57 -25.74
N PHE A 487 -23.19 -0.45 -26.21
CA PHE A 487 -23.92 -1.58 -26.76
C PHE A 487 -23.44 -1.88 -28.18
N PRO A 488 -22.90 -3.09 -28.45
CA PRO A 488 -22.43 -3.43 -29.79
C PRO A 488 -23.58 -3.65 -30.79
N PHE A 489 -24.79 -3.97 -30.29
CA PHE A 489 -26.03 -4.19 -31.02
C PHE A 489 -27.20 -3.71 -30.15
N ALA A 490 -28.37 -3.51 -30.74
CA ALA A 490 -29.55 -3.08 -30.02
C ALA A 490 -30.17 -4.15 -29.10
N ASP A 491 -29.85 -5.43 -29.29
CA ASP A 491 -30.45 -6.58 -28.60
C ASP A 491 -30.31 -6.52 -27.06
N GLY A 492 -29.18 -6.08 -26.55
CA GLY A 492 -28.99 -5.86 -25.11
C GLY A 492 -29.84 -4.71 -24.58
N LEU A 493 -29.92 -3.59 -25.32
CA LEU A 493 -30.76 -2.46 -24.98
C LEU A 493 -32.24 -2.81 -25.03
N GLU A 494 -32.68 -3.56 -26.03
CA GLU A 494 -34.09 -3.99 -26.19
C GLU A 494 -34.61 -4.75 -24.96
N ILE A 495 -33.75 -5.53 -24.26
CA ILE A 495 -34.10 -6.21 -23.01
C ILE A 495 -34.46 -5.18 -21.92
N LEU A 496 -33.64 -4.12 -21.79
CA LEU A 496 -33.84 -3.05 -20.80
C LEU A 496 -35.13 -2.26 -21.12
N LEU A 497 -35.33 -1.94 -22.40
CA LEU A 497 -36.54 -1.26 -22.90
C LEU A 497 -37.81 -2.08 -22.62
N ALA A 498 -37.77 -3.39 -22.90
CA ALA A 498 -38.87 -4.30 -22.63
C ALA A 498 -39.19 -4.44 -21.12
N ALA A 499 -38.18 -4.30 -20.26
CA ALA A 499 -38.35 -4.28 -18.82
C ALA A 499 -38.95 -2.96 -18.28
N GLY A 500 -39.02 -1.92 -19.12
CA GLY A 500 -39.58 -0.63 -18.77
C GLY A 500 -38.59 0.33 -18.11
N VAL A 501 -37.31 0.24 -18.42
CA VAL A 501 -36.30 1.23 -18.05
C VAL A 501 -36.64 2.57 -18.69
N ARG A 502 -36.57 3.67 -17.90
CA ARG A 502 -37.01 5.02 -18.36
C ARG A 502 -35.89 5.84 -19.02
N ALA A 503 -34.63 5.57 -18.67
CA ALA A 503 -33.50 6.27 -19.23
C ALA A 503 -32.22 5.41 -19.16
N VAL A 504 -31.29 5.64 -20.08
CA VAL A 504 -30.06 4.85 -20.21
C VAL A 504 -28.84 5.77 -20.35
N VAL A 505 -27.72 5.40 -19.71
CA VAL A 505 -26.43 6.03 -19.92
C VAL A 505 -25.38 4.99 -20.34
N GLN A 506 -24.58 5.31 -21.34
CA GLN A 506 -23.50 4.49 -21.87
C GLN A 506 -22.42 5.36 -22.53
N PRO A 507 -21.21 4.84 -22.79
CA PRO A 507 -20.15 5.64 -23.43
C PRO A 507 -20.43 6.07 -24.88
N GLY A 508 -21.14 5.26 -25.67
CA GLY A 508 -21.15 5.41 -27.13
C GLY A 508 -19.85 4.96 -27.78
N GLY A 509 -19.69 5.21 -29.08
CA GLY A 509 -18.48 4.90 -29.86
C GLY A 509 -18.53 3.55 -30.57
N SER A 510 -19.69 2.89 -30.65
CA SER A 510 -19.91 1.71 -31.48
C SER A 510 -20.10 2.11 -32.96
N ILE A 511 -19.63 1.29 -33.88
CA ILE A 511 -19.98 1.43 -35.32
C ILE A 511 -21.50 1.35 -35.55
N ARG A 512 -22.24 0.76 -34.61
CA ARG A 512 -23.69 0.56 -34.63
C ARG A 512 -24.47 1.47 -33.70
N ASP A 513 -23.89 2.59 -33.26
CA ASP A 513 -24.60 3.53 -32.38
C ASP A 513 -25.94 4.00 -32.96
N GLU A 514 -26.00 4.20 -34.29
CA GLU A 514 -27.27 4.59 -34.98
C GLU A 514 -28.40 3.55 -34.77
N GLU A 515 -28.06 2.24 -34.77
CA GLU A 515 -29.03 1.16 -34.54
C GLU A 515 -29.52 1.19 -33.08
N VAL A 516 -28.60 1.40 -32.13
CA VAL A 516 -28.90 1.49 -30.70
C VAL A 516 -29.75 2.73 -30.39
N ILE A 517 -29.40 3.89 -30.98
CA ILE A 517 -30.17 5.14 -30.87
C ILE A 517 -31.57 4.98 -31.46
N ALA A 518 -31.69 4.33 -32.62
CA ALA A 518 -32.99 4.09 -33.26
C ALA A 518 -33.90 3.23 -32.37
N ALA A 519 -33.40 2.19 -31.73
CA ALA A 519 -34.16 1.35 -30.81
C ALA A 519 -34.64 2.15 -29.57
N ALA A 520 -33.79 2.96 -28.96
CA ALA A 520 -34.14 3.81 -27.83
C ALA A 520 -35.19 4.87 -28.24
N THR A 521 -35.03 5.48 -29.42
CA THR A 521 -35.97 6.46 -29.99
C THR A 521 -37.34 5.84 -30.23
N ALA A 522 -37.39 4.64 -30.81
CA ALA A 522 -38.66 3.93 -31.07
C ALA A 522 -39.39 3.58 -29.76
N ALA A 523 -38.68 3.36 -28.69
CA ALA A 523 -39.24 3.11 -27.36
C ALA A 523 -39.57 4.39 -26.57
N GLY A 524 -39.20 5.58 -27.07
CA GLY A 524 -39.36 6.86 -26.37
C GLY A 524 -38.51 7.01 -25.11
N VAL A 525 -37.35 6.35 -25.05
CA VAL A 525 -36.49 6.33 -23.89
C VAL A 525 -35.34 7.31 -24.07
N THR A 526 -35.06 8.10 -23.01
CA THR A 526 -33.94 9.04 -22.98
C THR A 526 -32.63 8.29 -22.90
N MET A 527 -31.65 8.69 -23.74
CA MET A 527 -30.29 8.12 -23.69
C MET A 527 -29.22 9.20 -23.76
N TYR A 528 -28.21 9.03 -22.89
CA TYR A 528 -27.00 9.85 -22.87
C TYR A 528 -25.77 9.04 -23.25
N PHE A 529 -24.85 9.67 -23.97
CA PHE A 529 -23.48 9.18 -24.18
C PHE A 529 -22.50 9.96 -23.29
N THR A 530 -21.65 9.23 -22.56
CA THR A 530 -20.66 9.82 -21.66
C THR A 530 -19.32 10.12 -22.34
N GLY A 531 -19.00 9.39 -23.44
CA GLY A 531 -17.70 9.48 -24.11
C GLY A 531 -16.59 8.66 -23.44
N GLU A 532 -16.78 8.20 -22.20
CA GLU A 532 -15.83 7.43 -21.42
C GLU A 532 -16.43 6.08 -21.01
N ARG A 533 -15.59 5.05 -20.90
CA ARG A 533 -15.99 3.71 -20.44
C ARG A 533 -15.28 3.35 -19.14
N HIS A 534 -15.90 2.47 -18.34
CA HIS A 534 -15.36 2.02 -17.05
C HIS A 534 -15.29 0.50 -16.97
N PHE A 535 -14.42 -0.11 -17.79
CA PHE A 535 -14.17 -1.55 -17.69
C PHE A 535 -13.45 -1.91 -16.39
N PHE A 536 -13.96 -2.93 -15.71
CA PHE A 536 -13.33 -3.51 -14.53
C PHE A 536 -13.26 -5.05 -14.67
N HIS A 537 -12.06 -5.61 -14.77
CA HIS A 537 -11.82 -7.06 -14.96
C HIS A 537 -11.27 -7.75 -13.71
#